data_638d39a46c718e1dc009e5becd90eec5
#
_entry.id   638d39a46c718e1dc009e5becd90eec5
#
_cell.length_a   1.000
_cell.length_b   1.000
_cell.length_c   1.000
_cell.angle_alpha   90.00
_cell.angle_beta   90.00
_cell.angle_gamma   90.00
#
_symmetry.space_group_name_H-M   'P 1'
#
loop_
_entity.id
_entity.type
_entity.pdbx_description
1 polymer ?
#
loop_
_entity_poly.entity_id
_entity_poly.type
_entity_poly.pdbx_seq_one_letter_code
_entity_poly.pdbx_strand_id
1 'polypeptide(L)'
;MTKEERKQFICWCILGALGCGFMAAGDWLLGCVPLQQTDTGLFNRACYLSGSYGLWKPMLTVGLGAIGGFLYYFVVKALNADIDEKYRKTKSVQFLCGIFTVAIALTIHTWVATMAWLAAYLGPQIGA
;
A
#
# COMPACT_ATOMS: atom_id res chain seq x y z
N MET A 1 21.38 -23.31 5.44
CA MET A 1 20.04 -23.23 4.78
C MET A 1 19.82 -24.45 3.94
N THR A 2 18.80 -25.22 4.23
CA THR A 2 18.41 -26.42 3.46
C THR A 2 17.82 -26.02 2.09
N LYS A 3 17.65 -26.98 1.19
CA LYS A 3 17.05 -26.75 -0.13
C LYS A 3 15.62 -26.19 -0.03
N GLU A 4 14.86 -26.65 0.96
CA GLU A 4 13.48 -26.20 1.18
C GLU A 4 13.43 -24.78 1.78
N GLU A 5 14.29 -24.48 2.75
CA GLU A 5 14.42 -23.12 3.30
C GLU A 5 14.79 -22.09 2.22
N ARG A 6 15.69 -22.47 1.30
CA ARG A 6 16.06 -21.62 0.18
C ARG A 6 14.90 -21.35 -0.77
N LYS A 7 14.11 -22.37 -1.10
CA LYS A 7 12.91 -22.20 -1.93
C LYS A 7 11.90 -21.27 -1.27
N GLN A 8 11.68 -21.45 0.03
CA GLN A 8 10.75 -20.64 0.80
C GLN A 8 11.23 -19.18 0.87
N PHE A 9 12.51 -18.94 1.08
CA PHE A 9 13.11 -17.62 1.06
C PHE A 9 12.91 -16.92 -0.29
N ILE A 10 13.19 -17.62 -1.40
CA ILE A 10 12.97 -17.08 -2.75
C ILE A 10 11.49 -16.76 -2.97
N CYS A 11 10.57 -17.61 -2.52
CA CYS A 11 9.14 -17.36 -2.62
C CYS A 11 8.75 -16.06 -1.87
N TRP A 12 9.25 -15.86 -0.66
CA TRP A 12 9.00 -14.63 0.10
C TRP A 12 9.57 -13.39 -0.58
N CYS A 13 10.77 -13.49 -1.18
CA CYS A 13 11.35 -12.39 -1.95
C CYS A 13 10.48 -12.02 -3.15
N ILE A 14 9.96 -13.02 -3.88
CA ILE A 14 9.08 -12.79 -5.04
C ILE A 14 7.77 -12.14 -4.60
N LEU A 15 7.12 -12.68 -3.56
CA LEU A 15 5.86 -12.12 -3.04
C LEU A 15 6.06 -10.70 -2.52
N GLY A 16 7.16 -10.43 -1.83
CA GLY A 16 7.51 -9.10 -1.36
C GLY A 16 7.75 -8.12 -2.51
N ALA A 17 8.47 -8.54 -3.55
CA ALA A 17 8.69 -7.72 -4.75
C ALA A 17 7.39 -7.39 -5.48
N LEU A 18 6.48 -8.37 -5.61
CA LEU A 18 5.13 -8.15 -6.16
C LEU A 18 4.34 -7.16 -5.29
N GLY A 19 4.44 -7.26 -3.96
CA GLY A 19 3.82 -6.34 -3.03
C GLY A 19 4.29 -4.90 -3.23
N CYS A 20 5.60 -4.69 -3.35
CA CYS A 20 6.18 -3.38 -3.67
C CYS A 20 5.68 -2.86 -5.02
N GLY A 21 5.59 -3.73 -6.04
CA GLY A 21 5.08 -3.38 -7.35
C GLY A 21 3.62 -2.93 -7.33
N PHE A 22 2.76 -3.63 -6.59
CA PHE A 22 1.35 -3.25 -6.43
C PHE A 22 1.18 -1.93 -5.68
N MET A 23 1.95 -1.70 -4.60
CA MET A 23 1.94 -0.42 -3.88
C MET A 23 2.38 0.72 -4.80
N ALA A 24 3.49 0.55 -5.50
CA ALA A 24 3.99 1.55 -6.44
C ALA A 24 2.99 1.84 -7.57
N ALA A 25 2.31 0.82 -8.10
CA ALA A 25 1.27 1.00 -9.11
C ALA A 25 0.06 1.78 -8.56
N GLY A 26 -0.36 1.50 -7.33
CA GLY A 26 -1.42 2.26 -6.65
C GLY A 26 -1.05 3.72 -6.45
N ASP A 27 0.15 3.97 -5.96
CA ASP A 27 0.66 5.33 -5.75
C ASP A 27 0.85 6.08 -7.08
N TRP A 28 1.31 5.38 -8.12
CA TRP A 28 1.44 5.96 -9.45
C TRP A 28 0.08 6.38 -10.03
N LEU A 29 -0.94 5.53 -9.92
CA LEU A 29 -2.30 5.86 -10.34
C LEU A 29 -2.84 7.10 -9.62
N LEU A 30 -2.55 7.25 -8.34
CA LEU A 30 -2.93 8.41 -7.55
C LEU A 30 -2.09 9.65 -7.90
N GLY A 31 -0.80 9.45 -8.21
CA GLY A 31 0.16 10.51 -8.51
C GLY A 31 0.07 11.06 -9.93
N CYS A 32 -0.37 10.25 -10.90
CA CYS A 32 -0.48 10.63 -12.32
C CYS A 32 -1.75 11.41 -12.66
N VAL A 33 -2.28 12.15 -11.69
CA VAL A 33 -3.35 13.12 -11.91
C VAL A 33 -2.72 14.41 -12.44
N PRO A 34 -3.22 14.99 -13.54
CA PRO A 34 -2.75 16.30 -13.99
C PRO A 34 -2.94 17.30 -12.84
N LEU A 35 -1.82 17.79 -12.31
CA LEU A 35 -1.84 18.82 -11.26
C LEU A 35 -2.31 20.11 -11.88
N GLN A 36 -3.52 20.54 -11.57
CA GLN A 36 -3.84 21.95 -11.64
C GLN A 36 -3.06 22.65 -10.53
N GLN A 37 -2.49 23.79 -10.85
CA GLN A 37 -1.40 24.48 -10.14
C GLN A 37 -1.59 24.80 -8.64
N THR A 38 -2.69 24.46 -8.03
CA THR A 38 -3.02 24.88 -6.65
C THR A 38 -3.19 23.74 -5.66
N ASP A 39 -3.23 22.46 -6.08
CA ASP A 39 -3.68 21.37 -5.23
C ASP A 39 -2.66 20.26 -5.05
N THR A 40 -1.92 20.35 -3.96
CA THR A 40 -0.90 19.37 -3.59
C THR A 40 -1.38 18.31 -2.58
N GLY A 41 -2.59 18.46 -2.04
CA GLY A 41 -3.10 17.58 -1.00
C GLY A 41 -3.63 16.25 -1.52
N LEU A 42 -3.43 15.18 -0.76
CA LEU A 42 -3.94 13.84 -1.06
C LEU A 42 -5.47 13.83 -1.19
N PHE A 43 -6.15 14.62 -0.38
CA PHE A 43 -7.60 14.81 -0.42
C PHE A 43 -8.06 15.35 -1.77
N ASN A 44 -7.42 16.41 -2.25
CA ASN A 44 -7.77 17.06 -3.51
C ASN A 44 -7.55 16.13 -4.70
N ARG A 45 -6.48 15.31 -4.67
CA ARG A 45 -6.24 14.27 -5.67
C ARG A 45 -7.34 13.21 -5.67
N ALA A 46 -7.78 12.78 -4.50
CA ALA A 46 -8.87 11.82 -4.37
C ALA A 46 -10.19 12.39 -4.90
N CYS A 47 -10.50 13.67 -4.59
CA CYS A 47 -11.67 14.39 -5.11
C CYS A 47 -11.62 14.51 -6.64
N TYR A 48 -10.49 14.91 -7.20
CA TYR A 48 -10.31 15.02 -8.64
C TYR A 48 -10.48 13.67 -9.34
N LEU A 49 -9.87 12.62 -8.82
CA LEU A 49 -10.01 11.27 -9.36
C LEU A 49 -11.47 10.80 -9.36
N SER A 50 -12.19 11.05 -8.27
CA SER A 50 -13.60 10.68 -8.14
C SER A 50 -14.49 11.47 -9.11
N GLY A 51 -14.26 12.78 -9.26
CA GLY A 51 -15.01 13.64 -10.16
C GLY A 51 -14.75 13.35 -11.63
N SER A 52 -13.49 13.07 -12.01
CA SER A 52 -13.10 12.88 -13.41
C SER A 52 -13.29 11.45 -13.92
N TYR A 53 -13.14 10.45 -13.06
CA TYR A 53 -13.11 9.03 -13.46
C TYR A 53 -14.13 8.16 -12.71
N GLY A 54 -14.94 8.76 -11.82
CA GLY A 54 -15.82 8.01 -10.93
C GLY A 54 -15.04 7.25 -9.84
N LEU A 55 -15.73 6.41 -9.09
CA LEU A 55 -15.16 5.69 -7.95
C LEU A 55 -14.22 4.54 -8.33
N TRP A 56 -14.28 4.03 -9.56
CA TRP A 56 -13.52 2.84 -9.93
C TRP A 56 -12.00 3.05 -9.82
N LYS A 57 -11.49 4.21 -10.22
CA LYS A 57 -10.06 4.49 -10.23
C LYS A 57 -9.49 4.67 -8.80
N PRO A 58 -10.10 5.46 -7.92
CA PRO A 58 -9.73 5.47 -6.50
C PRO A 58 -9.83 4.09 -5.84
N MET A 59 -10.87 3.31 -6.14
CA MET A 59 -11.01 1.97 -5.59
C MET A 59 -9.93 1.02 -6.09
N LEU A 60 -9.52 1.12 -7.35
CA LEU A 60 -8.40 0.36 -7.89
C LEU A 60 -7.08 0.74 -7.18
N THR A 61 -6.82 2.03 -6.99
CA THR A 61 -5.66 2.54 -6.24
C THR A 61 -5.60 1.94 -4.83
N VAL A 62 -6.73 1.98 -4.13
CA VAL A 62 -6.85 1.40 -2.77
C VAL A 62 -6.66 -0.10 -2.78
N GLY A 63 -7.29 -0.80 -3.72
CA GLY A 63 -7.17 -2.27 -3.85
C GLY A 63 -5.72 -2.70 -4.10
N LEU A 64 -5.02 -2.04 -5.02
CA LEU A 64 -3.60 -2.32 -5.30
C LEU A 64 -2.73 -2.02 -4.08
N GLY A 65 -2.95 -0.89 -3.42
CA GLY A 65 -2.21 -0.53 -2.21
C GLY A 65 -2.46 -1.49 -1.04
N ALA A 66 -3.70 -1.92 -0.84
CA ALA A 66 -4.06 -2.88 0.20
C ALA A 66 -3.44 -4.27 -0.05
N ILE A 67 -3.54 -4.79 -1.29
CA ILE A 67 -2.91 -6.06 -1.68
C ILE A 67 -1.39 -5.94 -1.56
N GLY A 68 -0.82 -4.84 -2.05
CA GLY A 68 0.60 -4.57 -1.96
C GLY A 68 1.09 -4.52 -0.52
N GLY A 69 0.38 -3.80 0.35
CA GLY A 69 0.68 -3.71 1.79
C GLY A 69 0.62 -5.08 2.48
N PHE A 70 -0.36 -5.90 2.15
CA PHE A 70 -0.45 -7.27 2.67
C PHE A 70 0.73 -8.15 2.20
N LEU A 71 1.08 -8.08 0.93
CA LEU A 71 2.20 -8.83 0.37
C LEU A 71 3.56 -8.32 0.89
N TYR A 72 3.66 -7.07 1.25
CA TYR A 72 4.88 -6.49 1.84
C TYR A 72 5.31 -7.20 3.13
N TYR A 73 4.39 -7.83 3.85
CA TYR A 73 4.70 -8.69 4.99
C TYR A 73 5.75 -9.76 4.66
N PHE A 74 5.78 -10.26 3.43
CA PHE A 74 6.75 -11.27 3.00
C PHE A 74 8.17 -10.72 2.89
N VAL A 75 8.35 -9.40 2.67
CA VAL A 75 9.66 -8.73 2.77
C VAL A 75 10.22 -8.91 4.19
N VAL A 76 9.39 -8.66 5.20
CA VAL A 76 9.79 -8.81 6.60
C VAL A 76 10.13 -10.25 6.93
N LYS A 77 9.37 -11.22 6.40
CA LYS A 77 9.70 -12.65 6.55
C LYS A 77 11.04 -13.00 5.93
N ALA A 78 11.31 -12.51 4.73
CA ALA A 78 12.59 -12.74 4.06
C ALA A 78 13.76 -12.14 4.85
N LEU A 79 13.62 -10.91 5.31
CA LEU A 79 14.63 -10.25 6.17
C LEU A 79 14.87 -11.01 7.47
N ASN A 80 13.81 -11.47 8.13
CA ASN A 80 13.92 -12.25 9.36
C ASN A 80 14.61 -13.61 9.17
N ALA A 81 14.49 -14.22 8.00
CA ALA A 81 15.11 -15.49 7.71
C ALA A 81 16.64 -15.42 7.61
N ASP A 82 17.18 -14.23 7.27
CA ASP A 82 18.63 -14.00 7.10
C ASP A 82 19.34 -13.64 8.41
N ILE A 83 18.62 -13.44 9.51
CA ILE A 83 19.18 -13.06 10.79
C ILE A 83 19.53 -14.29 11.62
N ASP A 84 20.78 -14.34 12.14
CA ASP A 84 21.26 -15.37 13.05
C ASP A 84 20.35 -15.53 14.28
N GLU A 85 20.24 -16.76 14.77
CA GLU A 85 19.38 -17.11 15.90
C GLU A 85 19.74 -16.38 17.21
N LYS A 86 21.03 -16.01 17.39
CA LYS A 86 21.48 -15.22 18.53
C LYS A 86 20.81 -13.83 18.61
N TYR A 87 20.29 -13.32 17.50
CA TYR A 87 19.57 -12.03 17.41
C TYR A 87 18.06 -12.19 17.44
N ARG A 88 17.54 -13.19 18.10
CA ARG A 88 16.10 -13.49 18.17
C ARG A 88 15.23 -12.29 18.58
N LYS A 89 15.72 -11.44 19.51
CA LYS A 89 15.04 -10.19 19.88
C LYS A 89 14.94 -9.21 18.70
N THR A 90 15.97 -9.12 17.90
CA THR A 90 15.99 -8.29 16.69
C THR A 90 15.00 -8.80 15.65
N LYS A 91 14.89 -10.13 15.48
CA LYS A 91 13.87 -10.75 14.60
C LYS A 91 12.46 -10.39 15.03
N SER A 92 12.18 -10.45 16.34
CA SER A 92 10.87 -10.07 16.89
C SER A 92 10.56 -8.60 16.65
N VAL A 93 11.51 -7.71 16.83
CA VAL A 93 11.36 -6.28 16.57
C VAL A 93 11.09 -6.03 15.08
N GLN A 94 11.84 -6.66 14.19
CA GLN A 94 11.61 -6.53 12.74
C GLN A 94 10.23 -7.06 12.34
N PHE A 95 9.79 -8.16 12.93
CA PHE A 95 8.45 -8.71 12.69
C PHE A 95 7.36 -7.71 13.13
N LEU A 96 7.50 -7.13 14.34
CA LEU A 96 6.56 -6.11 14.82
C LEU A 96 6.59 -4.86 13.94
N CYS A 97 7.75 -4.38 13.53
CA CYS A 97 7.88 -3.25 12.62
C CYS A 97 7.21 -3.54 11.27
N GLY A 98 7.34 -4.77 10.76
CA GLY A 98 6.68 -5.18 9.52
C GLY A 98 5.17 -5.18 9.63
N ILE A 99 4.61 -5.74 10.71
CA ILE A 99 3.16 -5.70 10.96
C ILE A 99 2.68 -4.25 11.06
N PHE A 100 3.42 -3.41 11.78
CA PHE A 100 3.09 -2.00 11.95
C PHE A 100 3.10 -1.25 10.61
N THR A 101 4.10 -1.52 9.76
CA THR A 101 4.19 -0.94 8.41
C THR A 101 3.00 -1.35 7.54
N VAL A 102 2.61 -2.63 7.56
CA VAL A 102 1.44 -3.13 6.85
C VAL A 102 0.16 -2.45 7.36
N ALA A 103 0.01 -2.34 8.68
CA ALA A 103 -1.15 -1.69 9.29
C ALA A 103 -1.26 -0.21 8.89
N ILE A 104 -0.14 0.52 8.87
CA ILE A 104 -0.11 1.93 8.41
C ILE A 104 -0.49 2.01 6.94
N ALA A 105 0.10 1.18 6.08
CA ALA A 105 -0.21 1.18 4.65
C ALA A 105 -1.70 0.93 4.40
N LEU A 106 -2.30 -0.07 5.06
CA LEU A 106 -3.72 -0.35 4.98
C LEU A 106 -4.58 0.81 5.48
N THR A 107 -4.18 1.47 6.57
CA THR A 107 -4.89 2.62 7.13
C THR A 107 -4.90 3.79 6.15
N ILE A 108 -3.75 4.13 5.56
CA ILE A 108 -3.63 5.22 4.58
C ILE A 108 -4.51 4.95 3.37
N HIS A 109 -4.45 3.73 2.81
CA HIS A 109 -5.25 3.39 1.63
C HIS A 109 -6.75 3.38 1.93
N THR A 110 -7.17 2.89 3.10
CA THR A 110 -8.56 2.96 3.55
C THR A 110 -9.02 4.42 3.71
N TRP A 111 -8.17 5.27 4.25
CA TRP A 111 -8.47 6.70 4.40
C TRP A 111 -8.66 7.37 3.03
N VAL A 112 -7.77 7.12 2.06
CA VAL A 112 -7.92 7.62 0.68
C VAL A 112 -9.22 7.15 0.05
N ALA A 113 -9.59 5.87 0.23
CA ALA A 113 -10.86 5.33 -0.25
C ALA A 113 -12.07 6.06 0.34
N THR A 114 -12.04 6.28 1.65
CA THR A 114 -13.11 6.97 2.36
C THR A 114 -13.26 8.39 1.86
N MET A 115 -12.16 9.12 1.68
CA MET A 115 -12.18 10.49 1.17
C MET A 115 -12.69 10.55 -0.27
N ALA A 116 -12.28 9.62 -1.13
CA ALA A 116 -12.76 9.54 -2.50
C ALA A 116 -14.26 9.24 -2.57
N TRP A 117 -14.74 8.34 -1.70
CA TRP A 117 -16.17 8.03 -1.59
C TRP A 117 -16.98 9.21 -1.09
N LEU A 118 -16.52 9.90 -0.04
CA LEU A 118 -17.17 11.11 0.48
C LEU A 118 -17.23 12.21 -0.57
N ALA A 119 -16.15 12.44 -1.31
CA ALA A 119 -16.10 13.43 -2.37
C ALA A 119 -17.10 13.12 -3.50
N ALA A 120 -17.22 11.85 -3.89
CA ALA A 120 -18.17 11.44 -4.91
C ALA A 120 -19.63 11.54 -4.46
N TYR A 121 -19.90 11.26 -3.18
CA TYR A 121 -21.24 11.27 -2.62
C TYR A 121 -21.71 12.68 -2.22
N LEU A 122 -20.85 13.46 -1.57
CA LEU A 122 -21.21 14.79 -1.04
C LEU A 122 -20.93 15.92 -2.02
N GLY A 123 -19.96 15.77 -2.92
CA GLY A 123 -19.58 16.80 -3.88
C GLY A 123 -20.76 17.37 -4.66
N PRO A 124 -21.65 16.53 -5.26
CA PRO A 124 -22.84 17.03 -5.96
C PRO A 124 -23.83 17.75 -5.06
N GLN A 125 -23.88 17.42 -3.76
CA GLN A 125 -24.86 18.00 -2.80
C GLN A 125 -24.43 19.36 -2.29
N ILE A 126 -23.12 19.64 -2.27
CA ILE A 126 -22.54 20.92 -1.79
C ILE A 126 -22.09 21.83 -2.92
N GLY A 127 -22.35 21.45 -4.18
CA GLY A 127 -22.00 22.26 -5.35
C GLY A 127 -20.50 22.36 -5.63
N ALA A 128 -19.77 21.36 -5.14
CA ALA A 128 -18.31 21.29 -5.35
C ALA A 128 -17.98 20.53 -6.63
#